data_242a17e3090a48994d80598f609776f3
#
_entry.id   242a17e3090a48994d80598f609776f3
#
_cell.length_a   1.000
_cell.length_b   1.000
_cell.length_c   1.000
_cell.angle_alpha   90.00
_cell.angle_beta   90.00
_cell.angle_gamma   90.00
#
_symmetry.space_group_name_H-M   'P 1'
#
loop_
_entity.id
_entity.type
_entity.pdbx_description
1 polymer ?
#
loop_
_entity_poly.entity_id
_entity_poly.type
_entity_poly.pdbx_seq_one_letter_code
_entity_poly.pdbx_strand_id
1 'polypeptide(L)'
;MIIVGVLFFLLVYTWIIFPGVMLFAFRRDHPGRADLPCNEDTLPLTIVIFVHNEEGVLENSLSALTTCPAHLWNAEFIIILDASTDGSHAVVERFQALDKRFTLIQCDDRLGKPGQWHKHQDMLRARKGYLLSLDADVIIQSEGWRILHRLVQQNPEAIIAGRSRSQSNSTEVYFESESMYLSLETRLKLAEGDVFRRAMGVFGACYILPCKNLPVIPPNLTVDDFFIAYAQLKAGKPSIVSREIVAHEHVSGKLAVEFRRKRRITCGNWQNLLKLPKLPGRGSFQTLWLLWSHKILRWLTPILGIALIVSGCFLDTYLQPYGYFWSLTCIGFIILCLGAHYLGERLFHRSPKLLQGFSYFIIMNMAVLCGTFDFVLGRRHGIWKPTERMHNE
;
A
#
# COMPACT_ATOMS: atom_id res chain seq x y z
N MET A 1 13.53 4.56 34.50
CA MET A 1 12.87 3.25 34.38
C MET A 1 11.50 3.33 33.72
N ILE A 2 10.54 4.16 34.18
CA ILE A 2 9.17 4.21 33.61
C ILE A 2 9.21 4.54 32.11
N ILE A 3 9.96 5.55 31.67
CA ILE A 3 10.05 5.95 30.25
C ILE A 3 10.56 4.80 29.38
N VAL A 4 11.62 4.11 29.79
CA VAL A 4 12.17 2.94 29.09
C VAL A 4 11.12 1.85 28.97
N GLY A 5 10.39 1.55 30.07
CA GLY A 5 9.32 0.57 30.09
C GLY A 5 8.17 0.91 29.13
N VAL A 6 7.74 2.18 29.09
CA VAL A 6 6.68 2.66 28.18
C VAL A 6 7.12 2.57 26.71
N LEU A 7 8.34 3.02 26.38
CA LEU A 7 8.85 2.96 25.01
C LEU A 7 8.99 1.51 24.52
N PHE A 8 9.52 0.64 25.37
CA PHE A 8 9.62 -0.79 25.09
C PHE A 8 8.23 -1.41 24.88
N PHE A 9 7.28 -1.12 25.77
CA PHE A 9 5.91 -1.60 25.63
C PHE A 9 5.27 -1.14 24.31
N LEU A 10 5.44 0.13 23.89
CA LEU A 10 4.91 0.63 22.64
C LEU A 10 5.48 -0.12 21.42
N LEU A 11 6.77 -0.46 21.42
CA LEU A 11 7.37 -1.25 20.35
C LEU A 11 6.85 -2.69 20.34
N VAL A 12 6.76 -3.35 21.50
CA VAL A 12 6.19 -4.69 21.64
C VAL A 12 4.71 -4.70 21.24
N TYR A 13 3.95 -3.69 21.67
CA TYR A 13 2.55 -3.53 21.27
C TYR A 13 2.41 -3.45 19.74
N THR A 14 3.20 -2.60 19.08
CA THR A 14 3.11 -2.33 17.65
C THR A 14 3.45 -3.56 16.80
N TRP A 15 4.46 -4.33 17.18
CA TRP A 15 4.99 -5.40 16.33
C TRP A 15 4.60 -6.80 16.76
N ILE A 16 4.16 -6.99 18.00
CA ILE A 16 3.82 -8.31 18.56
C ILE A 16 2.37 -8.35 19.02
N ILE A 17 1.98 -7.47 19.97
CA ILE A 17 0.67 -7.58 20.63
C ILE A 17 -0.46 -7.27 19.64
N PHE A 18 -0.44 -6.11 18.98
CA PHE A 18 -1.48 -5.71 18.05
C PHE A 18 -1.62 -6.70 16.88
N PRO A 19 -0.56 -7.09 16.15
CA PRO A 19 -0.66 -8.11 15.13
C PRO A 19 -1.15 -9.45 15.67
N GLY A 20 -0.67 -9.89 16.83
CA GLY A 20 -1.09 -11.13 17.47
C GLY A 20 -2.59 -11.15 17.78
N VAL A 21 -3.11 -10.07 18.39
CA VAL A 21 -4.54 -9.91 18.70
C VAL A 21 -5.38 -9.93 17.43
N MET A 22 -4.96 -9.18 16.39
CA MET A 22 -5.68 -9.11 15.12
C MET A 22 -5.74 -10.48 14.42
N LEU A 23 -4.60 -11.17 14.34
CA LEU A 23 -4.54 -12.49 13.69
C LEU A 23 -5.26 -13.57 14.50
N PHE A 24 -5.30 -13.45 15.82
CA PHE A 24 -6.07 -14.35 16.67
C PHE A 24 -7.59 -14.13 16.49
N ALA A 25 -8.04 -12.88 16.49
CA ALA A 25 -9.44 -12.55 16.23
C ALA A 25 -9.90 -13.03 14.84
N PHE A 26 -9.03 -12.88 13.83
CA PHE A 26 -9.29 -13.35 12.46
C PHE A 26 -9.50 -14.88 12.36
N ARG A 27 -8.81 -15.67 13.19
CA ARG A 27 -8.92 -17.14 13.17
C ARG A 27 -10.25 -17.66 13.74
N ARG A 28 -10.90 -16.88 14.62
CA ARG A 28 -12.09 -17.35 15.38
C ARG A 28 -13.40 -17.32 14.61
N ASP A 29 -13.56 -16.47 13.62
CA ASP A 29 -14.91 -16.04 13.26
C ASP A 29 -15.33 -16.11 11.79
N HIS A 30 -14.76 -16.93 10.93
CA HIS A 30 -15.31 -16.85 9.57
C HIS A 30 -15.42 -18.20 8.84
N PRO A 31 -16.61 -18.84 8.90
CA PRO A 31 -17.08 -19.65 7.78
C PRO A 31 -17.21 -18.70 6.58
N GLY A 32 -16.60 -19.07 5.46
CA GLY A 32 -16.53 -18.25 4.27
C GLY A 32 -17.90 -17.69 3.87
N ARG A 33 -17.99 -16.38 3.70
CA ARG A 33 -19.09 -15.71 3.01
C ARG A 33 -19.12 -16.02 1.49
N ALA A 34 -18.38 -17.06 1.07
CA ALA A 34 -18.24 -17.45 -0.32
C ALA A 34 -19.55 -17.93 -0.98
N ASP A 35 -20.54 -18.33 -0.20
CA ASP A 35 -21.68 -19.08 -0.70
C ASP A 35 -22.99 -18.29 -0.81
N LEU A 36 -22.95 -16.96 -0.71
CA LEU A 36 -24.15 -16.18 -1.02
C LEU A 36 -24.35 -16.16 -2.55
N PRO A 37 -25.56 -16.52 -3.05
CA PRO A 37 -25.84 -16.44 -4.47
C PRO A 37 -25.64 -15.00 -4.95
N CYS A 38 -24.85 -14.81 -5.99
CA CYS A 38 -24.70 -13.54 -6.65
C CYS A 38 -25.67 -13.47 -7.82
N ASN A 39 -26.39 -12.36 -7.93
CA ASN A 39 -27.14 -12.07 -9.15
C ASN A 39 -26.15 -11.84 -10.29
N GLU A 40 -26.51 -12.29 -11.49
CA GLU A 40 -25.73 -12.00 -12.71
C GLU A 40 -26.13 -10.63 -13.32
N ASP A 41 -26.62 -9.71 -12.49
CA ASP A 41 -26.98 -8.38 -12.93
C ASP A 41 -25.72 -7.62 -13.43
N THR A 42 -25.83 -7.06 -14.64
CA THR A 42 -24.77 -6.26 -15.21
C THR A 42 -24.61 -4.94 -14.46
N LEU A 43 -23.44 -4.68 -13.88
CA LEU A 43 -23.14 -3.47 -13.12
C LEU A 43 -22.33 -2.46 -13.95
N PRO A 44 -22.63 -1.15 -13.86
CA PRO A 44 -21.79 -0.12 -14.49
C PRO A 44 -20.42 -0.05 -13.80
N LEU A 45 -19.35 -0.03 -14.60
CA LEU A 45 -17.97 0.00 -14.14
C LEU A 45 -17.16 1.02 -14.93
N THR A 46 -16.53 1.95 -14.25
CA THR A 46 -15.50 2.82 -14.83
C THR A 46 -14.14 2.34 -14.32
N ILE A 47 -13.23 2.01 -15.23
CA ILE A 47 -11.84 1.66 -14.88
C ILE A 47 -10.97 2.86 -15.20
N VAL A 48 -10.17 3.31 -14.24
CA VAL A 48 -9.21 4.39 -14.45
C VAL A 48 -7.78 3.90 -14.26
N ILE A 49 -6.93 4.21 -15.24
CA ILE A 49 -5.50 3.92 -15.22
C ILE A 49 -4.74 5.23 -15.46
N PHE A 50 -3.82 5.56 -14.55
CA PHE A 50 -2.92 6.70 -14.70
C PHE A 50 -1.58 6.20 -15.21
N VAL A 51 -1.13 6.73 -16.34
CA VAL A 51 0.03 6.23 -17.08
C VAL A 51 1.08 7.33 -17.22
N HIS A 52 2.33 7.01 -16.93
CA HIS A 52 3.47 7.85 -17.26
C HIS A 52 4.66 6.99 -17.66
N ASN A 53 5.00 6.98 -18.95
CA ASN A 53 6.10 6.23 -19.52
C ASN A 53 6.08 4.74 -19.14
N GLU A 54 4.99 4.06 -19.49
CA GLU A 54 4.71 2.65 -19.17
C GLU A 54 4.54 1.79 -20.45
N GLU A 55 5.08 2.22 -21.60
CA GLU A 55 4.95 1.55 -22.90
C GLU A 55 5.21 0.05 -22.79
N GLY A 56 6.25 -0.37 -22.07
CA GLY A 56 6.68 -1.77 -21.98
C GLY A 56 5.70 -2.73 -21.27
N VAL A 57 4.72 -2.22 -20.50
CA VAL A 57 3.75 -3.04 -19.77
C VAL A 57 2.31 -2.76 -20.15
N LEU A 58 2.05 -1.59 -20.72
CA LEU A 58 0.71 -1.07 -20.96
C LEU A 58 -0.07 -1.94 -21.91
N GLU A 59 0.55 -2.47 -22.97
CA GLU A 59 -0.13 -3.31 -23.97
C GLU A 59 -0.75 -4.56 -23.35
N ASN A 60 -0.01 -5.26 -22.49
CA ASN A 60 -0.49 -6.46 -21.81
C ASN A 60 -1.65 -6.13 -20.86
N SER A 61 -1.54 -5.04 -20.12
CA SER A 61 -2.57 -4.57 -19.21
C SER A 61 -3.86 -4.20 -19.94
N LEU A 62 -3.78 -3.39 -21.00
CA LEU A 62 -4.94 -3.00 -21.78
C LEU A 62 -5.58 -4.20 -22.51
N SER A 63 -4.76 -5.13 -23.02
CA SER A 63 -5.26 -6.37 -23.62
C SER A 63 -6.06 -7.19 -22.60
N ALA A 64 -5.60 -7.28 -21.36
CA ALA A 64 -6.34 -7.96 -20.31
C ALA A 64 -7.70 -7.31 -19.99
N LEU A 65 -7.82 -5.97 -20.10
CA LEU A 65 -9.09 -5.27 -19.91
C LEU A 65 -10.14 -5.65 -20.95
N THR A 66 -9.73 -5.99 -22.18
CA THR A 66 -10.69 -6.41 -23.23
C THR A 66 -11.43 -7.69 -22.85
N THR A 67 -10.85 -8.51 -21.96
CA THR A 67 -11.45 -9.75 -21.45
C THR A 67 -12.49 -9.52 -20.35
N CYS A 68 -12.73 -8.26 -19.94
CA CYS A 68 -13.75 -7.91 -18.96
C CYS A 68 -15.14 -8.40 -19.43
N PRO A 69 -15.83 -9.28 -18.68
CA PRO A 69 -17.02 -9.95 -19.14
C PRO A 69 -18.23 -9.00 -19.21
N ALA A 70 -18.74 -8.75 -20.42
CA ALA A 70 -19.82 -7.79 -20.67
C ALA A 70 -21.15 -8.19 -20.00
N HIS A 71 -21.37 -9.46 -19.69
CA HIS A 71 -22.56 -9.90 -18.96
C HIS A 71 -22.53 -9.55 -17.46
N LEU A 72 -21.34 -9.33 -16.87
CA LEU A 72 -21.18 -8.89 -15.47
C LEU A 72 -20.99 -7.37 -15.38
N TRP A 73 -20.27 -6.77 -16.35
CA TRP A 73 -19.83 -5.40 -16.26
C TRP A 73 -20.13 -4.62 -17.53
N ASN A 74 -20.91 -3.54 -17.40
CA ASN A 74 -20.97 -2.49 -18.42
C ASN A 74 -19.77 -1.55 -18.20
N ALA A 75 -18.61 -1.95 -18.74
CA ALA A 75 -17.34 -1.33 -18.48
C ALA A 75 -16.96 -0.24 -19.47
N GLU A 76 -16.41 0.88 -18.97
CA GLU A 76 -15.64 1.89 -19.72
C GLU A 76 -14.22 1.97 -19.14
N PHE A 77 -13.24 2.23 -20.01
CA PHE A 77 -11.82 2.27 -19.66
C PHE A 77 -11.26 3.66 -19.91
N ILE A 78 -10.93 4.40 -18.87
CA ILE A 78 -10.38 5.75 -18.95
C ILE A 78 -8.88 5.68 -18.69
N ILE A 79 -8.08 5.93 -19.72
CA ILE A 79 -6.63 5.94 -19.63
C ILE A 79 -6.15 7.39 -19.61
N ILE A 80 -5.53 7.81 -18.52
CA ILE A 80 -5.06 9.18 -18.33
C ILE A 80 -3.55 9.19 -18.46
N LEU A 81 -3.03 9.78 -19.55
CA LEU A 81 -1.61 9.96 -19.77
C LEU A 81 -1.12 11.20 -18.99
N ASP A 82 -0.21 10.99 -18.05
CA ASP A 82 0.39 12.02 -17.18
C ASP A 82 1.69 12.53 -17.81
N ALA A 83 1.60 13.29 -18.89
CA ALA A 83 2.74 13.81 -19.66
C ALA A 83 3.73 12.70 -20.08
N SER A 84 3.23 11.60 -20.64
CA SER A 84 4.08 10.53 -21.19
C SER A 84 4.82 11.02 -22.43
N THR A 85 6.11 10.63 -22.51
CA THR A 85 7.03 10.99 -23.62
C THR A 85 7.52 9.79 -24.44
N ASP A 86 7.10 8.58 -24.04
CA ASP A 86 7.37 7.31 -24.72
C ASP A 86 6.21 6.90 -25.63
N GLY A 87 6.22 5.68 -26.14
CA GLY A 87 5.18 5.11 -26.99
C GLY A 87 3.83 4.83 -26.32
N SER A 88 3.66 5.13 -25.02
CA SER A 88 2.40 4.89 -24.29
C SER A 88 1.17 5.48 -24.97
N HIS A 89 1.31 6.67 -25.60
CA HIS A 89 0.23 7.32 -26.34
C HIS A 89 -0.23 6.45 -27.51
N ALA A 90 0.70 6.02 -28.36
CA ALA A 90 0.40 5.20 -29.53
C ALA A 90 -0.24 3.86 -29.16
N VAL A 91 0.17 3.27 -28.02
CA VAL A 91 -0.45 2.05 -27.50
C VAL A 91 -1.92 2.28 -27.19
N VAL A 92 -2.26 3.35 -26.45
CA VAL A 92 -3.66 3.62 -26.05
C VAL A 92 -4.52 3.97 -27.26
N GLU A 93 -4.02 4.79 -28.20
CA GLU A 93 -4.75 5.13 -29.45
C GLU A 93 -5.13 3.88 -30.24
N ARG A 94 -4.23 2.89 -30.33
CA ARG A 94 -4.48 1.61 -30.98
C ARG A 94 -5.66 0.86 -30.36
N PHE A 95 -5.69 0.79 -29.00
CA PHE A 95 -6.81 0.17 -28.28
C PHE A 95 -8.11 0.96 -28.44
N GLN A 96 -8.06 2.28 -28.39
CA GLN A 96 -9.24 3.13 -28.61
C GLN A 96 -9.84 2.98 -30.01
N ALA A 97 -9.01 2.77 -31.03
CA ALA A 97 -9.46 2.52 -32.39
C ALA A 97 -10.17 1.16 -32.55
N LEU A 98 -9.74 0.15 -31.77
CA LEU A 98 -10.25 -1.22 -31.82
C LEU A 98 -11.48 -1.44 -30.93
N ASP A 99 -11.55 -0.77 -29.79
CA ASP A 99 -12.60 -0.95 -28.79
C ASP A 99 -13.07 0.40 -28.25
N LYS A 100 -14.32 0.76 -28.54
CA LYS A 100 -14.92 2.04 -28.15
C LYS A 100 -15.08 2.23 -26.64
N ARG A 101 -14.87 1.21 -25.84
CA ARG A 101 -14.86 1.32 -24.39
C ARG A 101 -13.64 2.08 -23.87
N PHE A 102 -12.56 2.19 -24.65
CA PHE A 102 -11.36 2.94 -24.29
C PHE A 102 -11.52 4.42 -24.57
N THR A 103 -11.19 5.24 -23.59
CA THR A 103 -11.13 6.69 -23.68
C THR A 103 -9.74 7.15 -23.27
N LEU A 104 -9.05 7.83 -24.16
CA LEU A 104 -7.75 8.45 -23.90
C LEU A 104 -7.96 9.89 -23.40
N ILE A 105 -7.35 10.22 -22.27
CA ILE A 105 -7.22 11.59 -21.79
C ILE A 105 -5.72 11.92 -21.72
N GLN A 106 -5.28 12.84 -22.56
CA GLN A 106 -3.91 13.32 -22.57
C GLN A 106 -3.78 14.55 -21.66
N CYS A 107 -2.77 14.55 -20.80
CA CYS A 107 -2.41 15.68 -19.96
C CYS A 107 -0.98 16.12 -20.28
N ASP A 108 -0.79 17.41 -20.53
CA ASP A 108 0.51 17.99 -20.85
C ASP A 108 1.35 18.19 -19.59
N ASP A 109 0.70 18.47 -18.45
CA ASP A 109 1.36 18.67 -17.18
C ASP A 109 1.51 17.34 -16.43
N ARG A 110 2.72 17.06 -15.96
CA ARG A 110 3.01 15.92 -15.11
C ARG A 110 2.62 16.20 -13.67
N LEU A 111 1.47 15.68 -13.24
CA LEU A 111 0.92 15.88 -11.89
C LEU A 111 1.12 14.67 -10.97
N GLY A 112 1.46 13.51 -11.53
CA GLY A 112 1.47 12.22 -10.85
C GLY A 112 0.07 11.70 -10.53
N LYS A 113 -0.06 10.41 -10.19
CA LYS A 113 -1.35 9.76 -9.93
C LYS A 113 -2.25 10.57 -8.96
N PRO A 114 -1.75 11.06 -7.79
CA PRO A 114 -2.59 11.86 -6.89
C PRO A 114 -3.05 13.20 -7.47
N GLY A 115 -2.20 13.86 -8.28
CA GLY A 115 -2.56 15.11 -8.94
C GLY A 115 -3.60 14.91 -10.05
N GLN A 116 -3.48 13.82 -10.80
CA GLN A 116 -4.47 13.43 -11.81
C GLN A 116 -5.80 13.04 -11.16
N TRP A 117 -5.79 12.37 -10.00
CA TRP A 117 -6.99 12.17 -9.20
C TRP A 117 -7.68 13.50 -8.85
N HIS A 118 -6.92 14.48 -8.35
CA HIS A 118 -7.47 15.81 -8.04
C HIS A 118 -8.10 16.48 -9.27
N LYS A 119 -7.40 16.43 -10.42
CA LYS A 119 -7.83 17.08 -11.66
C LYS A 119 -9.13 16.46 -12.22
N HIS A 120 -9.27 15.13 -12.15
CA HIS A 120 -10.35 14.41 -12.81
C HIS A 120 -11.45 13.89 -11.86
N GLN A 121 -11.37 14.18 -10.54
CA GLN A 121 -12.27 13.65 -9.52
C GLN A 121 -13.76 13.93 -9.79
N ASP A 122 -14.11 15.12 -10.30
CA ASP A 122 -15.52 15.47 -10.53
C ASP A 122 -16.10 14.68 -11.70
N MET A 123 -15.35 14.51 -12.77
CA MET A 123 -15.71 13.65 -13.90
C MET A 123 -15.91 12.21 -13.45
N LEU A 124 -14.98 11.66 -12.66
CA LEU A 124 -15.03 10.27 -12.18
C LEU A 124 -16.17 10.07 -11.18
N ARG A 125 -16.41 11.04 -10.30
CA ARG A 125 -17.49 11.00 -9.33
C ARG A 125 -18.88 11.04 -9.97
N ALA A 126 -19.02 11.74 -11.10
CA ALA A 126 -20.27 11.83 -11.86
C ALA A 126 -20.63 10.52 -12.59
N ARG A 127 -19.71 9.57 -12.68
CA ARG A 127 -19.99 8.26 -13.31
C ARG A 127 -20.95 7.43 -12.46
N LYS A 128 -21.68 6.53 -13.13
CA LYS A 128 -22.59 5.60 -12.46
C LYS A 128 -21.87 4.33 -12.01
N GLY A 129 -22.38 3.68 -10.98
CA GLY A 129 -21.88 2.39 -10.52
C GLY A 129 -20.56 2.48 -9.76
N TYR A 130 -19.58 1.71 -10.21
CA TYR A 130 -18.33 1.50 -9.50
C TYR A 130 -17.14 2.07 -10.28
N LEU A 131 -16.16 2.55 -9.53
CA LEU A 131 -14.88 3.04 -10.02
C LEU A 131 -13.77 2.07 -9.57
N LEU A 132 -13.09 1.48 -10.53
CA LEU A 132 -11.94 0.60 -10.31
C LEU A 132 -10.66 1.36 -10.68
N SER A 133 -9.79 1.57 -9.70
CA SER A 133 -8.43 2.10 -9.92
C SER A 133 -7.46 0.96 -10.12
N LEU A 134 -6.72 0.98 -11.21
CA LEU A 134 -5.65 0.04 -11.52
C LEU A 134 -4.34 0.79 -11.79
N ASP A 135 -3.21 0.19 -11.41
CA ASP A 135 -1.91 0.61 -11.91
C ASP A 135 -1.68 0.03 -13.31
N ALA A 136 -0.83 0.68 -14.10
CA ALA A 136 -0.63 0.37 -15.52
C ALA A 136 -0.04 -1.04 -15.79
N ASP A 137 0.52 -1.69 -14.78
CA ASP A 137 1.13 -3.02 -14.85
C ASP A 137 0.29 -4.12 -14.19
N VAL A 138 -0.93 -3.79 -13.78
CA VAL A 138 -1.83 -4.73 -13.09
C VAL A 138 -2.72 -5.44 -14.10
N ILE A 139 -2.75 -6.76 -14.01
CA ILE A 139 -3.54 -7.63 -14.89
C ILE A 139 -4.60 -8.34 -14.07
N ILE A 140 -5.88 -8.12 -14.41
CA ILE A 140 -7.02 -8.85 -13.84
C ILE A 140 -7.36 -10.01 -14.78
N GLN A 141 -7.33 -11.22 -14.26
CA GLN A 141 -7.73 -12.42 -15.00
C GLN A 141 -9.25 -12.64 -14.92
N SER A 142 -9.77 -13.53 -15.76
CA SER A 142 -11.23 -13.79 -15.88
C SER A 142 -11.91 -14.08 -14.53
N GLU A 143 -11.26 -14.84 -13.65
CA GLU A 143 -11.79 -15.15 -12.32
C GLU A 143 -11.78 -13.90 -11.41
N GLY A 144 -10.78 -13.02 -11.55
CA GLY A 144 -10.70 -11.75 -10.81
C GLY A 144 -11.92 -10.85 -11.05
N TRP A 145 -12.44 -10.81 -12.29
CA TRP A 145 -13.65 -10.06 -12.62
C TRP A 145 -14.89 -10.58 -11.90
N ARG A 146 -15.03 -11.90 -11.80
CA ARG A 146 -16.14 -12.55 -11.06
C ARG A 146 -16.04 -12.29 -9.57
N ILE A 147 -14.83 -12.39 -9.01
CA ILE A 147 -14.55 -12.09 -7.60
C ILE A 147 -14.94 -10.64 -7.28
N LEU A 148 -14.50 -9.67 -8.09
CA LEU A 148 -14.85 -8.25 -7.90
C LEU A 148 -16.36 -8.03 -7.97
N HIS A 149 -17.03 -8.61 -8.96
CA HIS A 149 -18.49 -8.51 -9.14
C HIS A 149 -19.23 -9.00 -7.89
N ARG A 150 -18.90 -10.20 -7.42
CA ARG A 150 -19.46 -10.78 -6.20
C ARG A 150 -19.21 -9.88 -4.98
N LEU A 151 -17.99 -9.39 -4.81
CA LEU A 151 -17.62 -8.57 -3.67
C LEU A 151 -18.37 -7.23 -3.62
N VAL A 152 -18.56 -6.55 -4.76
CA VAL A 152 -19.30 -5.29 -4.78
C VAL A 152 -20.79 -5.50 -4.55
N GLN A 153 -21.39 -6.60 -5.03
CA GLN A 153 -22.78 -6.95 -4.72
C GLN A 153 -22.99 -7.22 -3.22
N GLN A 154 -22.07 -7.97 -2.60
CA GLN A 154 -22.12 -8.25 -1.17
C GLN A 154 -21.81 -7.02 -0.30
N ASN A 155 -21.13 -6.00 -0.85
CA ASN A 155 -20.66 -4.83 -0.12
C ASN A 155 -20.81 -3.54 -0.95
N PRO A 156 -22.06 -3.13 -1.29
CA PRO A 156 -22.31 -2.12 -2.32
C PRO A 156 -21.80 -0.71 -1.97
N GLU A 157 -21.54 -0.42 -0.70
CA GLU A 157 -21.04 0.89 -0.24
C GLU A 157 -19.55 0.86 0.17
N ALA A 158 -18.88 -0.30 0.07
CA ALA A 158 -17.52 -0.46 0.53
C ALA A 158 -16.49 0.01 -0.50
N ILE A 159 -15.33 0.47 0.00
CA ILE A 159 -14.09 0.39 -0.76
C ILE A 159 -13.49 -1.00 -0.57
N ILE A 160 -13.14 -1.66 -1.69
CA ILE A 160 -12.65 -3.03 -1.70
C ILE A 160 -11.26 -3.05 -2.32
N ALA A 161 -10.25 -3.44 -1.55
CA ALA A 161 -8.91 -3.67 -2.08
C ALA A 161 -8.85 -5.02 -2.80
N GLY A 162 -8.53 -5.01 -4.08
CA GLY A 162 -8.19 -6.20 -4.84
C GLY A 162 -6.83 -6.72 -4.39
N ARG A 163 -6.75 -8.00 -3.97
CA ARG A 163 -5.48 -8.61 -3.62
C ARG A 163 -4.76 -9.04 -4.89
N SER A 164 -3.53 -8.56 -5.08
CA SER A 164 -2.67 -8.97 -6.17
C SER A 164 -1.63 -10.01 -5.71
N ARG A 165 -1.23 -10.87 -6.64
CA ARG A 165 -0.07 -11.75 -6.48
C ARG A 165 1.11 -11.12 -7.20
N SER A 166 2.17 -10.86 -6.46
CA SER A 166 3.43 -10.43 -7.04
C SER A 166 4.03 -11.56 -7.89
N GLN A 167 4.32 -11.26 -9.14
CA GLN A 167 5.12 -12.10 -10.02
C GLN A 167 6.51 -11.49 -10.09
N SER A 168 7.52 -12.21 -9.62
CA SER A 168 8.91 -11.82 -9.76
C SER A 168 9.75 -13.07 -9.97
N ASN A 169 10.58 -13.03 -10.97
CA ASN A 169 11.66 -14.01 -11.19
C ASN A 169 12.95 -13.58 -10.47
N SER A 170 12.85 -12.64 -9.52
CA SER A 170 13.99 -12.05 -8.85
C SER A 170 14.62 -13.04 -7.89
N THR A 171 15.91 -13.30 -8.08
CA THR A 171 16.81 -14.04 -7.17
C THR A 171 17.38 -13.12 -6.09
N GLU A 172 16.87 -11.92 -5.96
CA GLU A 172 17.38 -10.90 -5.04
C GLU A 172 17.19 -11.32 -3.57
N VAL A 173 18.24 -11.15 -2.78
CA VAL A 173 18.37 -11.58 -1.39
C VAL A 173 17.22 -11.07 -0.50
N TYR A 174 16.73 -9.86 -0.75
CA TYR A 174 15.69 -9.22 0.07
C TYR A 174 14.25 -9.51 -0.39
N PHE A 175 14.07 -10.19 -1.51
CA PHE A 175 12.74 -10.51 -2.03
C PHE A 175 11.90 -11.32 -1.05
N GLU A 176 12.50 -12.33 -0.39
CA GLU A 176 11.81 -13.13 0.62
C GLU A 176 11.39 -12.27 1.84
N SER A 177 12.26 -11.38 2.30
CA SER A 177 11.97 -10.51 3.45
C SER A 177 10.86 -9.50 3.15
N GLU A 178 10.86 -8.92 1.96
CA GLU A 178 9.78 -8.05 1.49
C GLU A 178 8.47 -8.81 1.34
N SER A 179 8.50 -9.98 0.71
CA SER A 179 7.33 -10.85 0.53
C SER A 179 6.71 -11.24 1.88
N MET A 180 7.54 -11.55 2.88
CA MET A 180 7.09 -11.86 4.25
C MET A 180 6.44 -10.64 4.92
N TYR A 181 7.03 -9.46 4.78
CA TYR A 181 6.44 -8.20 5.28
C TYR A 181 5.10 -7.90 4.60
N LEU A 182 5.01 -7.99 3.28
CA LEU A 182 3.78 -7.78 2.51
C LEU A 182 2.70 -8.80 2.87
N SER A 183 3.10 -10.06 3.12
CA SER A 183 2.19 -11.11 3.59
C SER A 183 1.60 -10.77 4.97
N LEU A 184 2.41 -10.29 5.92
CA LEU A 184 1.93 -9.85 7.23
C LEU A 184 0.98 -8.65 7.09
N GLU A 185 1.35 -7.63 6.31
CA GLU A 185 0.51 -6.45 6.06
C GLU A 185 -0.83 -6.85 5.44
N THR A 186 -0.82 -7.78 4.48
CA THR A 186 -2.02 -8.31 3.85
C THR A 186 -2.92 -9.03 4.86
N ARG A 187 -2.34 -9.90 5.70
CA ARG A 187 -3.10 -10.61 6.74
C ARG A 187 -3.72 -9.68 7.77
N LEU A 188 -3.01 -8.61 8.15
CA LEU A 188 -3.55 -7.60 9.06
C LEU A 188 -4.71 -6.84 8.45
N LYS A 189 -4.57 -6.37 7.21
CA LYS A 189 -5.66 -5.69 6.51
C LYS A 189 -6.88 -6.61 6.29
N LEU A 190 -6.65 -7.89 5.99
CA LEU A 190 -7.73 -8.88 5.93
C LEU A 190 -8.43 -9.01 7.28
N ALA A 191 -7.67 -9.15 8.37
CA ALA A 191 -8.24 -9.26 9.71
C ALA A 191 -9.06 -8.01 10.10
N GLU A 192 -8.54 -6.81 9.82
CA GLU A 192 -9.24 -5.54 10.05
C GLU A 192 -10.52 -5.42 9.22
N GLY A 193 -10.45 -5.83 7.95
CA GLY A 193 -11.60 -5.83 7.04
C GLY A 193 -12.68 -6.82 7.47
N ASP A 194 -12.31 -8.01 7.89
CA ASP A 194 -13.25 -9.06 8.27
C ASP A 194 -13.85 -8.83 9.66
N VAL A 195 -13.02 -8.46 10.65
CA VAL A 195 -13.48 -8.30 12.05
C VAL A 195 -14.24 -6.98 12.23
N PHE A 196 -13.71 -5.89 11.69
CA PHE A 196 -14.25 -4.54 11.92
C PHE A 196 -14.89 -3.91 10.69
N ARG A 197 -14.75 -4.51 9.49
CA ARG A 197 -15.08 -3.91 8.19
C ARG A 197 -14.33 -2.58 7.94
N ARG A 198 -13.08 -2.49 8.46
CA ARG A 198 -12.27 -1.26 8.54
C ARG A 198 -10.82 -1.52 8.21
N ALA A 199 -10.53 -2.16 7.06
CA ALA A 199 -9.15 -2.33 6.60
C ALA A 199 -8.46 -0.96 6.50
N MET A 200 -7.33 -0.80 7.17
CA MET A 200 -6.60 0.46 7.28
C MET A 200 -5.71 0.69 6.05
N GLY A 201 -6.34 1.16 4.99
CA GLY A 201 -5.74 1.40 3.68
C GLY A 201 -5.95 0.25 2.70
N VAL A 202 -6.13 0.59 1.43
CA VAL A 202 -6.21 -0.36 0.31
C VAL A 202 -4.83 -0.65 -0.28
N PHE A 203 -4.77 -1.53 -1.26
CA PHE A 203 -3.59 -1.67 -2.12
C PHE A 203 -3.76 -0.73 -3.31
N GLY A 204 -2.83 0.22 -3.49
CA GLY A 204 -2.89 1.25 -4.53
C GLY A 204 -2.93 0.69 -5.95
N ALA A 205 -2.41 -0.54 -6.13
CA ALA A 205 -2.37 -1.23 -7.41
C ALA A 205 -3.76 -1.63 -7.94
N CYS A 206 -4.70 -2.01 -7.06
CA CYS A 206 -6.04 -2.46 -7.44
C CYS A 206 -7.04 -2.20 -6.31
N TYR A 207 -8.01 -1.32 -6.52
CA TYR A 207 -9.13 -1.14 -5.59
C TYR A 207 -10.37 -0.60 -6.30
N ILE A 208 -11.55 -0.97 -5.82
CA ILE A 208 -12.85 -0.60 -6.35
C ILE A 208 -13.71 0.06 -5.27
N LEU A 209 -14.48 1.09 -5.64
CA LEU A 209 -15.44 1.75 -4.78
C LEU A 209 -16.61 2.31 -5.60
N PRO A 210 -17.77 2.60 -5.00
CA PRO A 210 -18.83 3.32 -5.72
C PRO A 210 -18.36 4.71 -6.17
N CYS A 211 -18.62 5.11 -7.41
CA CYS A 211 -18.21 6.41 -7.95
C CYS A 211 -18.65 7.58 -7.05
N LYS A 212 -19.90 7.53 -6.56
CA LYS A 212 -20.50 8.53 -5.65
C LYS A 212 -19.73 8.67 -4.31
N ASN A 213 -19.00 7.63 -3.92
CA ASN A 213 -18.23 7.59 -2.68
C ASN A 213 -16.79 8.08 -2.84
N LEU A 214 -16.33 8.41 -4.06
CA LEU A 214 -15.00 8.98 -4.25
C LEU A 214 -14.90 10.29 -3.45
N PRO A 215 -13.96 10.40 -2.46
CA PRO A 215 -13.85 11.61 -1.65
C PRO A 215 -13.35 12.80 -2.45
N VAL A 216 -13.50 14.01 -1.90
CA VAL A 216 -12.80 15.17 -2.45
C VAL A 216 -11.32 15.02 -2.20
N ILE A 217 -10.56 14.89 -3.30
CA ILE A 217 -9.11 14.71 -3.26
C ILE A 217 -8.46 16.09 -3.27
N PRO A 218 -7.70 16.46 -2.23
CA PRO A 218 -7.06 17.77 -2.17
C PRO A 218 -5.90 17.86 -3.14
N PRO A 219 -5.53 19.07 -3.61
CA PRO A 219 -4.32 19.26 -4.39
C PRO A 219 -3.09 18.89 -3.57
N ASN A 220 -1.99 18.57 -4.24
CA ASN A 220 -0.70 18.27 -3.61
C ASN A 220 -0.74 17.09 -2.61
N LEU A 221 -1.49 16.06 -2.92
CA LEU A 221 -1.43 14.78 -2.25
C LEU A 221 -0.19 14.01 -2.78
N THR A 222 0.49 13.26 -1.92
CA THR A 222 1.64 12.41 -2.35
C THR A 222 1.25 10.94 -2.42
N VAL A 223 0.28 10.51 -1.58
CA VAL A 223 -0.21 9.13 -1.49
C VAL A 223 -1.74 9.18 -1.48
N ASP A 224 -2.35 8.59 -2.48
CA ASP A 224 -3.80 8.63 -2.72
C ASP A 224 -4.56 7.49 -2.04
N ASP A 225 -4.04 6.27 -2.13
CA ASP A 225 -4.69 5.03 -1.67
C ASP A 225 -5.05 5.05 -0.18
N PHE A 226 -4.11 5.43 0.68
CA PHE A 226 -4.37 5.59 2.11
C PHE A 226 -5.38 6.71 2.39
N PHE A 227 -5.25 7.85 1.69
CA PHE A 227 -6.17 8.98 1.88
C PHE A 227 -7.60 8.62 1.50
N ILE A 228 -7.79 8.01 0.33
CA ILE A 228 -9.12 7.59 -0.18
C ILE A 228 -9.75 6.56 0.78
N ALA A 229 -9.00 5.53 1.18
CA ALA A 229 -9.50 4.51 2.09
C ALA A 229 -9.89 5.09 3.45
N TYR A 230 -9.05 5.96 4.03
CA TYR A 230 -9.37 6.57 5.31
C TYR A 230 -10.56 7.53 5.23
N ALA A 231 -10.72 8.25 4.11
CA ALA A 231 -11.88 9.10 3.89
C ALA A 231 -13.19 8.30 3.91
N GLN A 232 -13.20 7.08 3.30
CA GLN A 232 -14.34 6.16 3.37
C GLN A 232 -14.65 5.78 4.82
N LEU A 233 -13.63 5.37 5.58
CA LEU A 233 -13.79 4.99 6.97
C LEU A 233 -14.33 6.13 7.85
N LYS A 234 -13.85 7.35 7.60
CA LYS A 234 -14.32 8.54 8.32
C LYS A 234 -15.77 8.90 7.97
N ALA A 235 -16.19 8.66 6.73
CA ALA A 235 -17.56 8.79 6.28
C ALA A 235 -18.48 7.64 6.76
N GLY A 236 -17.97 6.69 7.55
CA GLY A 236 -18.71 5.54 8.05
C GLY A 236 -18.90 4.42 7.03
N LYS A 237 -18.22 4.48 5.87
CA LYS A 237 -18.29 3.46 4.83
C LYS A 237 -17.31 2.31 5.12
N PRO A 238 -17.65 1.06 4.76
CA PRO A 238 -16.76 -0.07 4.96
C PRO A 238 -15.51 0.00 4.09
N SER A 239 -14.39 -0.53 4.61
CA SER A 239 -13.18 -0.81 3.87
C SER A 239 -12.79 -2.27 4.09
N ILE A 240 -12.69 -3.04 3.02
CA ILE A 240 -12.41 -4.48 3.06
C ILE A 240 -11.31 -4.87 2.07
N VAL A 241 -10.72 -6.04 2.27
CA VAL A 241 -9.72 -6.62 1.36
C VAL A 241 -10.27 -7.93 0.82
N SER A 242 -10.06 -8.18 -0.46
CA SER A 242 -10.38 -9.48 -1.06
C SER A 242 -9.55 -10.59 -0.43
N ARG A 243 -10.19 -11.69 -0.03
CA ARG A 243 -9.48 -12.90 0.42
C ARG A 243 -8.82 -13.64 -0.73
N GLU A 244 -9.44 -13.57 -1.89
CA GLU A 244 -9.00 -14.21 -3.12
C GLU A 244 -8.06 -13.28 -3.90
N ILE A 245 -7.22 -13.86 -4.74
CA ILE A 245 -6.35 -13.10 -5.63
C ILE A 245 -7.19 -12.62 -6.80
N VAL A 246 -7.21 -11.31 -7.00
CA VAL A 246 -7.99 -10.64 -8.06
C VAL A 246 -7.10 -10.32 -9.25
N ALA A 247 -5.83 -9.98 -9.00
CA ALA A 247 -4.94 -9.45 -10.00
C ALA A 247 -3.51 -10.00 -9.85
N HIS A 248 -2.69 -9.73 -10.85
CA HIS A 248 -1.25 -9.99 -10.84
C HIS A 248 -0.50 -8.68 -11.12
N GLU A 249 0.62 -8.48 -10.43
CA GLU A 249 1.48 -7.30 -10.60
C GLU A 249 2.97 -7.71 -10.64
N HIS A 250 3.78 -6.90 -11.28
CA HIS A 250 5.23 -7.07 -11.29
C HIS A 250 5.86 -6.20 -10.20
N VAL A 251 6.67 -6.82 -9.33
CA VAL A 251 7.35 -6.13 -8.23
C VAL A 251 8.86 -6.11 -8.49
N SER A 252 9.49 -4.96 -8.28
CA SER A 252 10.94 -4.81 -8.33
C SER A 252 11.55 -5.33 -7.03
N GLY A 253 12.45 -6.32 -7.09
CA GLY A 253 13.15 -6.85 -5.92
C GLY A 253 14.33 -5.98 -5.40
N LYS A 254 14.61 -4.82 -6.01
CA LYS A 254 15.79 -4.00 -5.66
C LYS A 254 15.59 -3.22 -4.37
N LEU A 255 16.43 -3.48 -3.35
CA LEU A 255 16.39 -2.81 -2.04
C LEU A 255 16.38 -1.28 -2.13
N ALA A 256 17.19 -0.70 -3.02
CA ALA A 256 17.27 0.75 -3.19
C ALA A 256 15.96 1.36 -3.73
N VAL A 257 15.21 0.61 -4.54
CA VAL A 257 13.90 1.03 -5.06
C VAL A 257 12.89 1.03 -3.91
N GLU A 258 12.86 -0.05 -3.11
CA GLU A 258 11.98 -0.16 -1.94
C GLU A 258 12.29 0.89 -0.87
N PHE A 259 13.57 1.18 -0.63
CA PHE A 259 13.97 2.25 0.29
C PHE A 259 13.38 3.60 -0.15
N ARG A 260 13.56 3.98 -1.43
CA ARG A 260 13.02 5.23 -1.99
C ARG A 260 11.49 5.25 -1.93
N ARG A 261 10.85 4.13 -2.25
CA ARG A 261 9.39 3.97 -2.19
C ARG A 261 8.87 4.17 -0.75
N LYS A 262 9.44 3.49 0.24
CA LYS A 262 9.07 3.61 1.68
C LYS A 262 9.27 5.03 2.20
N ARG A 263 10.41 5.66 1.87
CA ARG A 263 10.69 7.06 2.23
C ARG A 263 9.62 8.01 1.69
N ARG A 264 9.28 7.90 0.40
CA ARG A 264 8.22 8.71 -0.24
C ARG A 264 6.85 8.47 0.39
N ILE A 265 6.46 7.20 0.57
CA ILE A 265 5.17 6.83 1.16
C ILE A 265 5.06 7.37 2.59
N THR A 266 6.11 7.27 3.40
CA THR A 266 6.09 7.76 4.77
C THR A 266 5.92 9.28 4.82
N CYS A 267 6.68 10.03 4.03
CA CYS A 267 6.53 11.48 3.93
C CYS A 267 5.09 11.86 3.51
N GLY A 268 4.53 11.20 2.49
CA GLY A 268 3.18 11.44 2.03
C GLY A 268 2.10 11.05 3.05
N ASN A 269 2.30 10.00 3.81
CA ASN A 269 1.36 9.58 4.85
C ASN A 269 1.31 10.58 6.02
N TRP A 270 2.45 11.15 6.44
CA TRP A 270 2.47 12.26 7.40
C TRP A 270 1.76 13.50 6.86
N GLN A 271 1.95 13.84 5.60
CA GLN A 271 1.22 14.95 4.94
C GLN A 271 -0.29 14.67 4.92
N ASN A 272 -0.69 13.42 4.60
CA ASN A 272 -2.09 13.02 4.62
C ASN A 272 -2.68 13.16 6.02
N LEU A 273 -1.97 12.76 7.06
CA LEU A 273 -2.43 12.84 8.44
C LEU A 273 -2.88 14.26 8.84
N LEU A 274 -2.17 15.29 8.34
CA LEU A 274 -2.57 16.69 8.54
C LEU A 274 -3.87 17.08 7.81
N LYS A 275 -4.23 16.34 6.76
CA LYS A 275 -5.44 16.58 5.96
C LYS A 275 -6.65 15.79 6.47
N LEU A 276 -6.43 14.68 7.17
CA LEU A 276 -7.50 13.81 7.67
C LEU A 276 -8.53 14.50 8.58
N PRO A 277 -8.18 15.44 9.47
CA PRO A 277 -9.17 16.15 10.29
C PRO A 277 -10.18 16.94 9.46
N LYS A 278 -9.80 17.39 8.26
CA LYS A 278 -10.64 18.19 7.36
C LYS A 278 -11.64 17.33 6.56
N LEU A 279 -11.50 16.01 6.57
CA LEU A 279 -12.43 15.13 5.90
C LEU A 279 -13.80 15.12 6.60
N PRO A 280 -14.91 15.00 5.84
CA PRO A 280 -16.24 14.89 6.42
C PRO A 280 -16.40 13.60 7.24
N GLY A 281 -17.28 13.64 8.23
CA GLY A 281 -17.57 12.51 9.12
C GLY A 281 -16.75 12.54 10.42
N ARG A 282 -17.22 11.78 11.41
CA ARG A 282 -16.59 11.74 12.75
C ARG A 282 -15.61 10.58 12.92
N GLY A 283 -15.71 9.57 12.08
CA GLY A 283 -15.02 8.31 12.29
C GLY A 283 -15.54 7.59 13.56
N SER A 284 -15.11 6.36 13.77
CA SER A 284 -15.41 5.64 15.00
C SER A 284 -14.15 5.51 15.86
N PHE A 285 -14.35 5.22 17.16
CA PHE A 285 -13.24 4.88 18.05
C PHE A 285 -12.38 3.74 17.46
N GLN A 286 -13.03 2.73 16.86
CA GLN A 286 -12.33 1.61 16.20
C GLN A 286 -11.44 2.10 15.04
N THR A 287 -11.93 3.03 14.21
CA THR A 287 -11.14 3.61 13.11
C THR A 287 -9.90 4.34 13.65
N LEU A 288 -10.06 5.12 14.72
CA LEU A 288 -8.94 5.82 15.35
C LEU A 288 -7.96 4.85 16.00
N TRP A 289 -8.46 3.85 16.71
CA TRP A 289 -7.61 2.81 17.32
C TRP A 289 -6.79 2.06 16.27
N LEU A 290 -7.41 1.63 15.15
CA LEU A 290 -6.71 0.98 14.06
C LEU A 290 -5.70 1.93 13.38
N LEU A 291 -6.05 3.20 13.18
CA LEU A 291 -5.12 4.20 12.64
C LEU A 291 -3.86 4.32 13.50
N TRP A 292 -4.02 4.46 14.81
CA TRP A 292 -2.91 4.56 15.75
C TRP A 292 -2.07 3.27 15.78
N SER A 293 -2.73 2.12 16.00
CA SER A 293 -2.05 0.85 16.22
C SER A 293 -1.38 0.30 14.95
N HIS A 294 -2.05 0.40 13.79
CA HIS A 294 -1.55 -0.17 12.55
C HIS A 294 -0.66 0.79 11.76
N LYS A 295 -0.91 2.09 11.79
CA LYS A 295 -0.19 3.05 10.94
C LYS A 295 0.72 3.98 11.74
N ILE A 296 0.19 4.80 12.63
CA ILE A 296 0.96 5.86 13.29
C ILE A 296 2.11 5.28 14.13
N LEU A 297 1.87 4.29 14.99
CA LEU A 297 2.92 3.69 15.81
C LEU A 297 4.00 3.02 14.96
N ARG A 298 3.65 2.42 13.82
CA ARG A 298 4.65 1.88 12.88
C ARG A 298 5.50 2.97 12.25
N TRP A 299 4.93 4.11 11.89
CA TRP A 299 5.71 5.24 11.36
C TRP A 299 6.59 5.88 12.43
N LEU A 300 6.17 5.80 13.70
CA LEU A 300 6.95 6.25 14.86
C LEU A 300 7.99 5.22 15.32
N THR A 301 7.96 3.98 14.84
CA THR A 301 8.89 2.91 15.28
C THR A 301 10.36 3.35 15.33
N PRO A 302 10.96 3.95 14.29
CA PRO A 302 12.36 4.35 14.33
C PRO A 302 12.64 5.44 15.38
N ILE A 303 11.69 6.37 15.58
CA ILE A 303 11.80 7.42 16.59
C ILE A 303 11.71 6.81 18.00
N LEU A 304 10.74 5.91 18.22
CA LEU A 304 10.59 5.18 19.49
C LEU A 304 11.83 4.32 19.81
N GLY A 305 12.42 3.69 18.77
CA GLY A 305 13.65 2.93 18.90
C GLY A 305 14.84 3.80 19.33
N ILE A 306 15.02 4.94 18.66
CA ILE A 306 16.07 5.91 19.03
C ILE A 306 15.83 6.45 20.44
N ALA A 307 14.58 6.83 20.79
CA ALA A 307 14.24 7.30 22.12
C ALA A 307 14.49 6.24 23.20
N LEU A 308 14.22 4.96 22.89
CA LEU A 308 14.52 3.84 23.79
C LEU A 308 16.02 3.70 24.04
N ILE A 309 16.85 3.77 22.99
CA ILE A 309 18.32 3.71 23.10
C ILE A 309 18.84 4.90 23.92
N VAL A 310 18.41 6.12 23.60
CA VAL A 310 18.84 7.33 24.34
C VAL A 310 18.42 7.27 25.80
N SER A 311 17.17 6.88 26.08
CA SER A 311 16.70 6.70 27.47
C SER A 311 17.45 5.59 28.20
N GLY A 312 17.88 4.56 27.46
CA GLY A 312 18.76 3.50 27.96
C GLY A 312 20.14 4.00 28.36
N CYS A 313 20.74 4.94 27.57
CA CYS A 313 22.04 5.55 27.93
C CYS A 313 21.97 6.28 29.30
N PHE A 314 20.86 7.02 29.54
CA PHE A 314 20.67 7.64 30.87
C PHE A 314 20.47 6.61 31.97
N LEU A 315 19.79 5.50 31.68
CA LEU A 315 19.62 4.41 32.64
C LEU A 315 20.95 3.70 32.91
N ASP A 316 21.81 3.50 31.90
CA ASP A 316 23.12 2.92 32.00
C ASP A 316 24.02 3.75 32.94
N THR A 317 23.98 5.09 32.82
CA THR A 317 24.72 5.99 33.72
C THR A 317 24.33 5.79 35.18
N TYR A 318 23.04 5.55 35.45
CA TYR A 318 22.54 5.25 36.79
C TYR A 318 22.89 3.83 37.27
N LEU A 319 22.93 2.85 36.37
CA LEU A 319 23.18 1.44 36.67
C LEU A 319 24.65 1.05 36.54
N GLN A 320 25.50 1.94 36.03
CA GLN A 320 26.96 1.70 35.89
C GLN A 320 27.65 1.08 37.13
N PRO A 321 27.34 1.49 38.37
CA PRO A 321 27.92 0.88 39.54
C PRO A 321 27.67 -0.63 39.66
N TYR A 322 26.66 -1.15 38.96
CA TYR A 322 26.29 -2.57 38.93
C TYR A 322 26.80 -3.30 37.67
N GLY A 323 27.58 -2.63 36.80
CA GLY A 323 28.20 -3.23 35.62
C GLY A 323 27.25 -3.45 34.44
N TYR A 324 26.09 -2.81 34.41
CA TYR A 324 25.11 -2.94 33.30
C TYR A 324 25.28 -1.84 32.28
N PHE A 325 25.38 -2.23 30.98
CA PHE A 325 25.54 -1.37 29.83
C PHE A 325 24.49 -1.74 28.78
N TRP A 326 23.22 -1.50 29.08
CA TRP A 326 22.09 -1.89 28.25
C TRP A 326 22.14 -1.30 26.86
N SER A 327 22.34 0.02 26.74
CA SER A 327 22.33 0.73 25.45
C SER A 327 23.49 0.31 24.55
N LEU A 328 24.70 0.15 25.11
CA LEU A 328 25.87 -0.31 24.35
C LEU A 328 25.70 -1.74 23.87
N THR A 329 25.06 -2.61 24.68
CA THR A 329 24.72 -3.98 24.26
C THR A 329 23.74 -3.99 23.11
N CYS A 330 22.68 -3.16 23.14
CA CYS A 330 21.71 -3.05 22.05
C CYS A 330 22.35 -2.52 20.76
N ILE A 331 23.15 -1.45 20.85
CA ILE A 331 23.85 -0.86 19.70
C ILE A 331 24.85 -1.87 19.12
N GLY A 332 25.65 -2.51 19.97
CA GLY A 332 26.61 -3.54 19.56
C GLY A 332 25.94 -4.70 18.86
N PHE A 333 24.80 -5.17 19.37
CA PHE A 333 24.00 -6.23 18.74
C PHE A 333 23.52 -5.83 17.34
N ILE A 334 22.98 -4.61 17.19
CA ILE A 334 22.53 -4.11 15.87
C ILE A 334 23.69 -4.06 14.87
N ILE A 335 24.85 -3.51 15.29
CA ILE A 335 26.05 -3.42 14.44
C ILE A 335 26.55 -4.81 14.07
N LEU A 336 26.58 -5.74 15.04
CA LEU A 336 27.00 -7.11 14.82
C LEU A 336 26.09 -7.82 13.79
N CYS A 337 24.77 -7.69 13.93
CA CYS A 337 23.81 -8.30 12.99
C CYS A 337 23.94 -7.74 11.58
N LEU A 338 24.05 -6.42 11.43
CA LEU A 338 24.23 -5.77 10.13
C LEU A 338 25.57 -6.15 9.50
N GLY A 339 26.64 -6.17 10.29
CA GLY A 339 27.98 -6.57 9.86
C GLY A 339 28.04 -8.04 9.44
N ALA A 340 27.47 -8.93 10.21
CA ALA A 340 27.41 -10.36 9.92
C ALA A 340 26.58 -10.64 8.63
N HIS A 341 25.48 -9.92 8.46
CA HIS A 341 24.71 -9.99 7.21
C HIS A 341 25.55 -9.53 6.01
N TYR A 342 26.16 -8.34 6.09
CA TYR A 342 26.99 -7.79 5.02
C TYR A 342 28.17 -8.73 4.65
N LEU A 343 28.88 -9.25 5.65
CA LEU A 343 29.98 -10.18 5.43
C LEU A 343 29.50 -11.52 4.85
N GLY A 344 28.36 -12.04 5.33
CA GLY A 344 27.77 -13.28 4.80
C GLY A 344 27.44 -13.15 3.32
N GLU A 345 26.81 -12.05 2.88
CA GLU A 345 26.51 -11.80 1.47
C GLU A 345 27.78 -11.61 0.63
N ARG A 346 28.77 -10.86 1.15
CA ARG A 346 30.00 -10.55 0.41
C ARG A 346 30.92 -11.75 0.23
N LEU A 347 31.05 -12.60 1.28
CA LEU A 347 32.03 -13.70 1.28
C LEU A 347 31.44 -15.02 0.82
N PHE A 348 30.16 -15.28 1.14
CA PHE A 348 29.53 -16.57 0.94
C PHE A 348 28.32 -16.50 -0.01
N HIS A 349 27.95 -15.34 -0.50
CA HIS A 349 26.72 -15.09 -1.28
C HIS A 349 25.46 -15.65 -0.58
N ARG A 350 25.50 -15.79 0.73
CA ARG A 350 24.41 -16.30 1.59
C ARG A 350 24.49 -15.71 2.98
N SER A 351 23.34 -15.31 3.52
CA SER A 351 23.19 -15.05 4.94
C SER A 351 21.94 -15.77 5.49
N PRO A 352 21.89 -16.08 6.79
CA PRO A 352 20.72 -16.69 7.42
C PRO A 352 19.46 -15.84 7.21
N LYS A 353 18.33 -16.47 6.88
CA LYS A 353 17.05 -15.77 6.63
C LYS A 353 16.62 -14.83 7.76
N LEU A 354 16.86 -15.22 9.00
CA LEU A 354 16.58 -14.38 10.17
C LEU A 354 17.38 -13.08 10.15
N LEU A 355 18.65 -13.17 9.78
CA LEU A 355 19.56 -12.03 9.69
C LEU A 355 19.21 -11.11 8.51
N GLN A 356 18.82 -11.69 7.37
CA GLN A 356 18.27 -10.94 6.22
C GLN A 356 17.02 -10.17 6.64
N GLY A 357 16.07 -10.83 7.30
CA GLY A 357 14.83 -10.20 7.77
C GLY A 357 15.08 -9.07 8.77
N PHE A 358 16.01 -9.26 9.70
CA PHE A 358 16.41 -8.24 10.66
C PHE A 358 17.07 -7.03 9.96
N SER A 359 18.01 -7.27 9.05
CA SER A 359 18.67 -6.21 8.29
C SER A 359 17.67 -5.45 7.41
N TYR A 360 16.77 -6.15 6.72
CA TYR A 360 15.69 -5.54 5.95
C TYR A 360 14.80 -4.66 6.85
N PHE A 361 14.43 -5.15 8.04
CA PHE A 361 13.64 -4.39 9.01
C PHE A 361 14.33 -3.08 9.42
N ILE A 362 15.62 -3.13 9.75
CA ILE A 362 16.40 -1.93 10.12
C ILE A 362 16.47 -0.95 8.94
N ILE A 363 16.82 -1.43 7.73
CA ILE A 363 16.95 -0.59 6.53
C ILE A 363 15.61 0.08 6.18
N MET A 364 14.51 -0.65 6.26
CA MET A 364 13.19 -0.09 5.99
C MET A 364 12.75 0.93 7.06
N ASN A 365 13.11 0.73 8.34
CA ASN A 365 12.88 1.73 9.39
C ASN A 365 13.75 2.97 9.19
N MET A 366 14.97 2.84 8.66
CA MET A 366 15.76 4.01 8.24
C MET A 366 15.07 4.78 7.10
N ALA A 367 14.46 4.09 6.13
CA ALA A 367 13.68 4.75 5.08
C ALA A 367 12.47 5.51 5.65
N VAL A 368 11.76 4.91 6.63
CA VAL A 368 10.67 5.55 7.38
C VAL A 368 11.15 6.79 8.13
N LEU A 369 12.29 6.71 8.81
CA LEU A 369 12.92 7.83 9.51
C LEU A 369 13.26 8.98 8.54
N CYS A 370 13.93 8.65 7.43
CA CYS A 370 14.24 9.63 6.38
C CYS A 370 12.98 10.29 5.81
N GLY A 371 11.91 9.53 5.56
CA GLY A 371 10.63 10.06 5.10
C GLY A 371 9.95 10.98 6.13
N THR A 372 10.09 10.66 7.41
CA THR A 372 9.61 11.52 8.50
C THR A 372 10.39 12.83 8.58
N PHE A 373 11.72 12.78 8.42
CA PHE A 373 12.54 14.00 8.33
C PHE A 373 12.20 14.84 7.09
N ASP A 374 12.00 14.23 5.92
CA ASP A 374 11.57 14.94 4.73
C ASP A 374 10.24 15.69 4.96
N PHE A 375 9.30 15.05 5.65
CA PHE A 375 8.04 15.70 6.04
C PHE A 375 8.27 16.91 6.96
N VAL A 376 9.08 16.76 8.02
CA VAL A 376 9.38 17.85 8.98
C VAL A 376 10.09 19.01 8.29
N LEU A 377 10.98 18.72 7.34
CA LEU A 377 11.70 19.72 6.54
C LEU A 377 10.84 20.34 5.42
N GLY A 378 9.56 19.98 5.32
CA GLY A 378 8.64 20.46 4.29
C GLY A 378 9.01 19.99 2.88
N ARG A 379 9.88 18.99 2.74
CA ARG A 379 10.26 18.45 1.44
C ARG A 379 9.06 17.71 0.84
N ARG A 380 8.78 18.02 -0.41
CA ARG A 380 7.80 17.26 -1.19
C ARG A 380 8.56 16.28 -2.05
N HIS A 381 8.31 15.00 -1.88
CA HIS A 381 8.76 14.03 -2.87
C HIS A 381 7.95 14.29 -4.13
N GLY A 382 8.66 14.79 -5.13
CA GLY A 382 8.06 15.05 -6.43
C GLY A 382 7.43 13.78 -7.02
N ILE A 383 6.82 13.96 -8.13
CA ILE A 383 6.09 13.00 -8.94
C ILE A 383 6.85 11.66 -9.00
N TRP A 384 6.13 10.56 -8.79
CA TRP A 384 6.65 9.20 -8.89
C TRP A 384 7.41 9.00 -10.21
N LYS A 385 8.61 8.43 -10.15
CA LYS A 385 9.34 7.97 -11.33
C LYS A 385 8.98 6.52 -11.58
N PRO A 386 8.69 6.11 -12.83
CA PRO A 386 8.49 4.71 -13.15
C PRO A 386 9.60 3.85 -12.59
N THR A 387 9.25 2.70 -12.06
CA THR A 387 10.24 1.73 -11.58
C THR A 387 10.95 1.19 -12.81
N GLU A 388 12.29 1.25 -12.85
CA GLU A 388 13.08 0.52 -13.84
C GLU A 388 12.77 -0.96 -13.70
N ARG A 389 11.98 -1.48 -14.61
CA ARG A 389 11.64 -2.89 -14.67
C ARG A 389 12.65 -3.57 -15.59
N MET A 390 13.13 -4.74 -15.18
CA MET A 390 13.93 -5.56 -16.09
C MET A 390 13.00 -6.00 -17.22
N HIS A 391 13.24 -5.47 -18.42
CA HIS A 391 12.67 -6.06 -19.62
C HIS A 391 13.22 -7.47 -19.71
N ASN A 392 12.35 -8.47 -19.74
CA ASN A 392 12.76 -9.82 -20.14
C ASN A 392 13.20 -9.73 -21.61
N GLU A 393 14.50 -9.86 -21.86
CA GLU A 393 15.03 -10.23 -23.17
C GLU A 393 14.57 -11.66 -23.53
#